data_6f410ac832f4f2dbcee58317b592d637
#
_entry.id   6f410ac832f4f2dbcee58317b592d637
#
_cell.length_a   1.000
_cell.length_b   1.000
_cell.length_c   1.000
_cell.angle_alpha   90.00
_cell.angle_beta   90.00
_cell.angle_gamma   90.00
#
_symmetry.space_group_name_H-M   'P 1'
#
loop_
_entity.id
_entity.type
_entity.pdbx_description
1 polymer ?
#
loop_
_entity_poly.entity_id
_entity_poly.type
_entity_poly.pdbx_seq_one_letter_code
_entity_poly.pdbx_strand_id
1 'polypeptide(L)'
;EFEHCRALQVAVVYSGGDDVFLVGAWTDVLEGARRIREALRRYTCGALTISAGIGIYGDHFPIRQAASLTAGLEDEAKSLPHKDGIALFAAGDGHCYPWDTYLERICGEKLVTLERYFSSGDSEHGTAFLYRLMELLRQAQAGGGIALARYAYLLARLEPKRNAPNYPG
;
A
#
# COMPACT_ATOMS: atom_id res chain seq x y z
N GLU A 1 16.90 16.49 -15.34
CA GLU A 1 16.86 16.54 -13.88
C GLU A 1 17.07 15.12 -13.37
N PHE A 2 18.27 14.85 -12.86
CA PHE A 2 18.54 13.58 -12.17
C PHE A 2 17.89 13.72 -10.79
N GLU A 3 16.67 13.17 -10.61
CA GLU A 3 16.11 12.93 -9.29
C GLU A 3 17.17 12.16 -8.49
N HIS A 4 17.49 12.68 -7.31
CA HIS A 4 18.40 12.05 -6.36
C HIS A 4 17.95 10.60 -6.12
N CYS A 5 18.61 9.66 -6.78
CA CYS A 5 18.34 8.24 -6.62
C CYS A 5 18.84 7.84 -5.22
N ARG A 6 17.99 8.00 -4.21
CA ARG A 6 18.29 7.50 -2.87
C ARG A 6 18.61 6.01 -2.99
N ALA A 7 19.75 5.60 -2.44
CA ALA A 7 20.10 4.19 -2.32
C ALA A 7 19.07 3.50 -1.41
N LEU A 8 18.47 2.42 -1.90
CA LEU A 8 17.51 1.62 -1.11
C LEU A 8 18.28 0.71 -0.15
N GLN A 9 17.82 0.63 1.09
CA GLN A 9 18.34 -0.31 2.09
C GLN A 9 17.63 -1.66 1.93
N VAL A 10 18.01 -2.39 0.89
CA VAL A 10 17.44 -3.69 0.54
C VAL A 10 18.56 -4.69 0.32
N ALA A 11 18.46 -5.83 0.96
CA ALA A 11 19.32 -6.99 0.72
C ALA A 11 18.70 -7.90 -0.34
N VAL A 12 19.44 -8.24 -1.36
CA VAL A 12 19.07 -9.27 -2.33
C VAL A 12 19.44 -10.61 -1.72
N VAL A 13 18.45 -11.37 -1.26
CA VAL A 13 18.66 -12.70 -0.67
C VAL A 13 18.85 -13.74 -1.77
N TYR A 14 18.07 -13.62 -2.83
CA TYR A 14 18.14 -14.48 -4.00
C TYR A 14 17.83 -13.69 -5.25
N SER A 15 18.55 -13.97 -6.32
CA SER A 15 18.27 -13.49 -7.67
C SER A 15 18.75 -14.53 -8.65
N GLY A 16 17.83 -15.16 -9.38
CA GLY A 16 18.16 -16.20 -10.33
C GLY A 16 16.99 -16.54 -11.24
N GLY A 17 17.29 -16.67 -12.53
CA GLY A 17 16.23 -16.85 -13.54
C GLY A 17 15.32 -15.64 -13.62
N ASP A 18 14.05 -15.88 -13.43
CA ASP A 18 12.95 -14.90 -13.43
C ASP A 18 12.51 -14.46 -12.02
N ASP A 19 13.11 -15.06 -10.96
CA ASP A 19 12.72 -14.80 -9.58
C ASP A 19 13.73 -13.91 -8.86
N VAL A 20 13.22 -13.00 -8.01
CA VAL A 20 14.01 -12.14 -7.12
C VAL A 20 13.38 -12.14 -5.74
N PHE A 21 14.19 -12.41 -4.69
CA PHE A 21 13.77 -12.30 -3.30
C PHE A 21 14.56 -11.22 -2.58
N LEU A 22 13.83 -10.21 -2.09
CA LEU A 22 14.37 -9.02 -1.45
C LEU A 22 13.93 -8.95 0.01
N VAL A 23 14.81 -8.46 0.88
CA VAL A 23 14.53 -8.17 2.29
C VAL A 23 15.07 -6.79 2.66
N GLY A 24 14.27 -5.99 3.35
CA GLY A 24 14.68 -4.65 3.76
C GLY A 24 13.58 -3.89 4.49
N ALA A 25 13.77 -2.60 4.69
CA ALA A 25 12.72 -1.74 5.17
C ALA A 25 11.53 -1.77 4.21
N TRP A 26 10.31 -1.88 4.73
CA TRP A 26 9.11 -2.08 3.91
C TRP A 26 8.92 -0.99 2.84
N THR A 27 9.24 0.27 3.15
CA THR A 27 9.21 1.39 2.20
C THR A 27 10.19 1.21 1.06
N ASP A 28 11.40 0.73 1.38
CA ASP A 28 12.46 0.54 0.40
C ASP A 28 12.22 -0.70 -0.46
N VAL A 29 11.58 -1.73 0.09
CA VAL A 29 11.16 -2.92 -0.67
C VAL A 29 10.04 -2.56 -1.65
N LEU A 30 9.04 -1.77 -1.24
CA LEU A 30 7.98 -1.29 -2.12
C LEU A 30 8.53 -0.45 -3.29
N GLU A 31 9.43 0.48 -2.99
CA GLU A 31 10.08 1.30 -4.00
C GLU A 31 11.00 0.47 -4.91
N GLY A 32 11.71 -0.51 -4.35
CA GLY A 32 12.52 -1.47 -5.10
C GLY A 32 11.69 -2.28 -6.10
N ALA A 33 10.55 -2.80 -5.67
CA ALA A 33 9.64 -3.55 -6.53
C ALA A 33 9.10 -2.67 -7.68
N ARG A 34 8.72 -1.42 -7.39
CA ARG A 34 8.31 -0.44 -8.41
C ARG A 34 9.43 -0.20 -9.45
N ARG A 35 10.67 0.02 -8.99
CA ARG A 35 11.82 0.27 -9.87
C ARG A 35 12.16 -0.95 -10.73
N ILE A 36 12.08 -2.16 -10.17
CA ILE A 36 12.30 -3.40 -10.93
C ILE A 36 11.26 -3.54 -12.04
N ARG A 37 9.97 -3.35 -11.72
CA ARG A 37 8.90 -3.37 -12.73
C ARG A 37 9.14 -2.35 -13.84
N GLU A 38 9.46 -1.13 -13.46
CA GLU A 38 9.69 -0.04 -14.43
C GLU A 38 10.91 -0.32 -15.33
N ALA A 39 12.00 -0.81 -14.74
CA ALA A 39 13.19 -1.20 -15.48
C ALA A 39 12.90 -2.36 -16.45
N LEU A 40 12.15 -3.38 -16.00
CA LEU A 40 11.73 -4.50 -16.85
C LEU A 40 10.86 -4.02 -18.02
N ARG A 41 9.87 -3.17 -17.77
CA ARG A 41 9.01 -2.59 -18.83
C ARG A 41 9.82 -1.82 -19.86
N ARG A 42 10.78 -1.01 -19.43
CA ARG A 42 11.66 -0.25 -20.33
C ARG A 42 12.54 -1.20 -21.16
N TYR A 43 13.17 -2.17 -20.50
CA TYR A 43 14.07 -3.12 -21.16
C TYR A 43 13.37 -3.99 -22.20
N THR A 44 12.14 -4.43 -21.88
CA THR A 44 11.35 -5.32 -22.75
C THR A 44 10.37 -4.58 -23.67
N CYS A 45 10.40 -3.25 -23.68
CA CYS A 45 9.41 -2.42 -24.39
C CYS A 45 7.96 -2.79 -24.04
N GLY A 46 7.71 -3.22 -22.79
CA GLY A 46 6.40 -3.63 -22.32
C GLY A 46 5.97 -5.05 -22.70
N ALA A 47 6.85 -5.84 -23.33
CA ALA A 47 6.52 -7.21 -23.75
C ALA A 47 6.43 -8.22 -22.60
N LEU A 48 7.10 -7.93 -21.48
CA LEU A 48 7.06 -8.78 -20.28
C LEU A 48 6.44 -8.03 -19.11
N THR A 49 5.76 -8.79 -18.26
CA THR A 49 5.15 -8.33 -17.01
C THR A 49 5.81 -9.01 -15.82
N ILE A 50 5.63 -8.47 -14.63
CA ILE A 50 6.13 -9.03 -13.37
C ILE A 50 5.06 -8.92 -12.30
N SER A 51 4.90 -10.00 -11.51
CA SER A 51 4.09 -9.98 -10.31
C SER A 51 4.98 -9.83 -9.07
N ALA A 52 4.46 -9.22 -8.01
CA ALA A 52 5.16 -9.08 -6.74
C ALA A 52 4.27 -9.45 -5.55
N GLY A 53 4.79 -10.26 -4.63
CA GLY A 53 4.23 -10.45 -3.30
C GLY A 53 5.07 -9.71 -2.26
N ILE A 54 4.47 -8.92 -1.38
CA ILE A 54 5.19 -8.15 -0.36
C ILE A 54 4.53 -8.35 1.00
N GLY A 55 5.18 -9.11 1.87
CA GLY A 55 4.77 -9.29 3.26
C GLY A 55 5.53 -8.36 4.21
N ILE A 56 4.86 -7.93 5.28
CA ILE A 56 5.48 -7.16 6.36
C ILE A 56 5.50 -8.00 7.61
N TYR A 57 6.68 -8.23 8.15
CA TYR A 57 6.89 -9.10 9.31
C TYR A 57 7.69 -8.36 10.38
N GLY A 58 7.54 -8.78 11.63
CA GLY A 58 8.40 -8.29 12.71
C GLY A 58 9.85 -8.76 12.56
N ASP A 59 10.77 -8.03 13.15
CA ASP A 59 12.22 -8.25 13.10
C ASP A 59 12.70 -9.63 13.60
N HIS A 60 11.91 -10.29 14.45
CA HIS A 60 12.20 -11.65 14.95
C HIS A 60 11.45 -12.75 14.19
N PHE A 61 10.75 -12.41 13.09
CA PHE A 61 9.98 -13.40 12.35
C PHE A 61 10.91 -14.31 11.53
N PRO A 62 10.73 -15.67 11.56
CA PRO A 62 11.61 -16.59 10.86
C PRO A 62 11.60 -16.36 9.34
N ILE A 63 12.77 -16.09 8.76
CA ILE A 63 12.91 -15.74 7.34
C ILE A 63 12.35 -16.83 6.41
N ARG A 64 12.51 -18.10 6.76
CA ARG A 64 11.95 -19.21 5.97
C ARG A 64 10.43 -19.17 5.90
N GLN A 65 9.79 -18.80 7.01
CA GLN A 65 8.33 -18.67 7.07
C GLN A 65 7.87 -17.42 6.34
N ALA A 66 8.60 -16.31 6.49
CA ALA A 66 8.36 -15.09 5.72
C ALA A 66 8.40 -15.35 4.22
N ALA A 67 9.45 -16.06 3.74
CA ALA A 67 9.58 -16.42 2.34
C ALA A 67 8.40 -17.27 1.84
N SER A 68 7.97 -18.28 2.62
CA SER A 68 6.83 -19.12 2.25
C SER A 68 5.50 -18.33 2.17
N LEU A 69 5.25 -17.44 3.13
CA LEU A 69 4.05 -16.61 3.12
C LEU A 69 4.07 -15.58 1.98
N THR A 70 5.24 -15.00 1.72
CA THR A 70 5.41 -14.04 0.61
C THR A 70 5.25 -14.71 -0.75
N ALA A 71 5.69 -15.97 -0.91
CA ALA A 71 5.40 -16.75 -2.12
C ALA A 71 3.90 -16.91 -2.36
N GLY A 72 3.10 -17.13 -1.31
CA GLY A 72 1.64 -17.17 -1.43
C GLY A 72 1.04 -15.84 -1.90
N LEU A 73 1.60 -14.70 -1.49
CA LEU A 73 1.21 -13.37 -2.01
C LEU A 73 1.57 -13.23 -3.50
N GLU A 74 2.73 -13.70 -3.89
CA GLU A 74 3.15 -13.67 -5.29
C GLU A 74 2.21 -14.52 -6.17
N ASP A 75 1.82 -15.71 -5.71
CA ASP A 75 0.85 -16.56 -6.40
C ASP A 75 -0.51 -15.86 -6.54
N GLU A 76 -0.96 -15.13 -5.51
CA GLU A 76 -2.17 -14.32 -5.58
C GLU A 76 -2.03 -13.21 -6.64
N ALA A 77 -0.90 -12.49 -6.66
CA ALA A 77 -0.63 -11.49 -7.67
C ALA A 77 -0.56 -12.07 -9.10
N LYS A 78 0.00 -13.27 -9.26
CA LYS A 78 0.05 -14.00 -10.53
C LYS A 78 -1.33 -14.46 -11.02
N SER A 79 -2.32 -14.55 -10.15
CA SER A 79 -3.70 -14.90 -10.53
C SER A 79 -4.44 -13.76 -11.25
N LEU A 80 -3.93 -12.52 -11.17
CA LEU A 80 -4.50 -11.38 -11.87
C LEU A 80 -4.30 -11.49 -13.39
N PRO A 81 -5.17 -10.84 -14.19
CA PRO A 81 -5.01 -10.79 -15.65
C PRO A 81 -3.61 -10.28 -16.03
N HIS A 82 -3.01 -10.92 -17.01
CA HIS A 82 -1.67 -10.61 -17.55
C HIS A 82 -0.52 -10.80 -16.55
N LYS A 83 -0.74 -11.34 -15.35
CA LYS A 83 0.30 -11.52 -14.31
C LYS A 83 1.11 -10.24 -14.05
N ASP A 84 0.46 -9.08 -14.10
CA ASP A 84 1.04 -7.76 -13.83
C ASP A 84 0.41 -7.19 -12.57
N GLY A 85 0.67 -7.82 -11.42
CA GLY A 85 0.02 -7.53 -10.15
C GLY A 85 0.97 -7.38 -8.98
N ILE A 86 0.44 -6.80 -7.92
CA ILE A 86 1.08 -6.69 -6.61
C ILE A 86 0.10 -7.11 -5.52
N ALA A 87 0.53 -8.02 -4.65
CA ALA A 87 -0.21 -8.41 -3.46
C ALA A 87 0.57 -8.02 -2.19
N LEU A 88 -0.13 -7.48 -1.20
CA LEU A 88 0.45 -6.84 -0.02
C LEU A 88 -0.07 -7.46 1.27
N PHE A 89 0.78 -7.47 2.30
CA PHE A 89 0.51 -7.80 3.70
C PHE A 89 0.26 -9.29 3.95
N ALA A 90 -0.94 -9.80 3.73
CA ALA A 90 -1.29 -11.20 3.91
C ALA A 90 -2.19 -11.70 2.77
N ALA A 91 -2.00 -12.94 2.36
CA ALA A 91 -2.81 -13.55 1.31
C ALA A 91 -4.27 -13.65 1.73
N GLY A 92 -5.19 -13.31 0.82
CA GLY A 92 -6.62 -13.33 1.06
C GLY A 92 -7.20 -12.09 1.74
N ASP A 93 -6.38 -11.12 2.16
CA ASP A 93 -6.85 -9.87 2.79
C ASP A 93 -7.44 -8.86 1.77
N GLY A 94 -7.46 -9.19 0.48
CA GLY A 94 -8.01 -8.33 -0.58
C GLY A 94 -7.09 -7.18 -0.97
N HIS A 95 -5.82 -7.23 -0.60
CA HIS A 95 -4.82 -6.23 -0.98
C HIS A 95 -3.99 -6.68 -2.19
N CYS A 96 -4.67 -7.24 -3.19
CA CYS A 96 -4.10 -7.65 -4.46
C CYS A 96 -4.62 -6.74 -5.58
N TYR A 97 -3.72 -6.08 -6.28
CA TYR A 97 -4.04 -5.05 -7.27
C TYR A 97 -3.24 -5.23 -8.55
N PRO A 98 -3.81 -4.92 -9.75
CA PRO A 98 -2.99 -4.62 -10.91
C PRO A 98 -2.02 -3.48 -10.60
N TRP A 99 -0.79 -3.56 -11.10
CA TRP A 99 0.24 -2.55 -10.82
C TRP A 99 -0.20 -1.12 -11.14
N ASP A 100 -0.87 -0.91 -12.26
CA ASP A 100 -1.32 0.43 -12.65
C ASP A 100 -2.36 0.98 -11.65
N THR A 101 -3.30 0.12 -11.18
CA THR A 101 -4.24 0.48 -10.13
C THR A 101 -3.53 0.82 -8.81
N TYR A 102 -2.51 0.03 -8.43
CA TYR A 102 -1.73 0.28 -7.23
C TYR A 102 -0.98 1.62 -7.32
N LEU A 103 -0.29 1.88 -8.43
CA LEU A 103 0.50 3.09 -8.60
C LEU A 103 -0.37 4.35 -8.72
N GLU A 104 -1.43 4.31 -9.51
CA GLU A 104 -2.28 5.47 -9.76
C GLU A 104 -3.24 5.74 -8.59
N ARG A 105 -4.02 4.74 -8.17
CA ARG A 105 -5.09 4.95 -7.18
C ARG A 105 -4.64 4.82 -5.74
N ILE A 106 -3.73 3.86 -5.43
CA ILE A 106 -3.27 3.69 -4.04
C ILE A 106 -2.17 4.69 -3.73
N CYS A 107 -1.09 4.72 -4.54
CA CYS A 107 0.03 5.62 -4.29
C CYS A 107 -0.27 7.06 -4.76
N GLY A 108 -0.77 7.24 -5.97
CA GLY A 108 -0.97 8.56 -6.58
C GLY A 108 -2.14 9.35 -5.98
N GLU A 109 -3.26 8.69 -5.67
CA GLU A 109 -4.44 9.40 -5.13
C GLU A 109 -4.55 9.29 -3.61
N LYS A 110 -4.65 8.05 -3.08
CA LYS A 110 -4.98 7.84 -1.66
C LYS A 110 -3.83 8.24 -0.73
N LEU A 111 -2.62 7.76 -1.02
CA LEU A 111 -1.44 8.07 -0.19
C LEU A 111 -1.13 9.57 -0.22
N VAL A 112 -1.10 10.19 -1.40
CA VAL A 112 -0.87 11.64 -1.57
C VAL A 112 -1.94 12.46 -0.84
N THR A 113 -3.21 12.02 -0.87
CA THR A 113 -4.28 12.69 -0.13
C THR A 113 -4.06 12.61 1.37
N LEU A 114 -3.66 11.45 1.89
CA LEU A 114 -3.33 11.26 3.31
C LEU A 114 -2.11 12.10 3.71
N GLU A 115 -1.04 12.07 2.92
CA GLU A 115 0.15 12.89 3.18
C GLU A 115 -0.18 14.38 3.23
N ARG A 116 -0.96 14.87 2.27
CA ARG A 116 -1.41 16.26 2.24
C ARG A 116 -2.23 16.61 3.47
N TYR A 117 -3.16 15.73 3.87
CA TYR A 117 -3.99 15.93 5.05
C TYR A 117 -3.16 16.04 6.33
N PHE A 118 -2.18 15.15 6.52
CA PHE A 118 -1.33 15.16 7.72
C PHE A 118 -0.21 16.22 7.68
N SER A 119 0.20 16.68 6.51
CA SER A 119 1.25 17.70 6.35
C SER A 119 0.71 19.13 6.46
N SER A 120 -0.60 19.32 6.30
CA SER A 120 -1.20 20.68 6.24
C SER A 120 -1.19 21.44 7.56
N GLY A 121 -0.74 20.86 8.68
CA GLY A 121 -0.69 21.51 9.99
C GLY A 121 -2.05 21.90 10.59
N ASP A 122 -3.08 21.97 9.78
CA ASP A 122 -4.48 22.29 10.11
C ASP A 122 -5.30 21.06 10.50
N SER A 123 -4.66 19.87 10.54
CA SER A 123 -5.38 18.66 10.93
C SER A 123 -5.67 18.71 12.44
N GLU A 124 -6.88 19.13 12.80
CA GLU A 124 -7.40 19.03 14.17
C GLU A 124 -7.33 17.58 14.71
N HIS A 125 -7.02 16.62 13.84
CA HIS A 125 -7.06 15.20 14.12
C HIS A 125 -5.75 14.51 13.69
N GLY A 126 -5.01 14.01 14.66
CA GLY A 126 -3.78 13.24 14.44
C GLY A 126 -4.04 11.80 13.94
N THR A 127 -2.95 11.03 13.80
CA THR A 127 -2.98 9.63 13.35
C THR A 127 -3.92 8.73 14.18
N ALA A 128 -4.11 9.02 15.48
CA ALA A 128 -5.06 8.31 16.35
C ALA A 128 -6.51 8.37 15.82
N PHE A 129 -6.89 9.48 15.20
CA PHE A 129 -8.20 9.62 14.57
C PHE A 129 -8.37 8.67 13.39
N LEU A 130 -7.34 8.53 12.54
CA LEU A 130 -7.36 7.61 11.41
C LEU A 130 -7.52 6.16 11.87
N TYR A 131 -6.76 5.73 12.89
CA TYR A 131 -6.89 4.39 13.46
C TYR A 131 -8.31 4.13 14.00
N ARG A 132 -8.90 5.12 14.68
CA ARG A 132 -10.27 5.01 15.19
C ARG A 132 -11.30 4.90 14.05
N LEU A 133 -11.10 5.64 12.97
CA LEU A 133 -11.94 5.59 11.79
C LEU A 133 -11.87 4.21 11.12
N MET A 134 -10.66 3.67 10.96
CA MET A 134 -10.43 2.33 10.41
C MET A 134 -11.06 1.23 11.27
N GLU A 135 -10.96 1.34 12.58
CA GLU A 135 -11.56 0.36 13.51
C GLU A 135 -13.09 0.38 13.42
N LEU A 136 -13.71 1.55 13.34
CA LEU A 136 -15.15 1.67 13.16
C LEU A 136 -15.62 1.13 11.80
N LEU A 137 -14.82 1.30 10.75
CA LEU A 137 -15.10 0.74 9.43
C LEU A 137 -15.08 -0.79 9.47
N ARG A 138 -14.07 -1.39 10.11
CA ARG A 138 -13.99 -2.86 10.29
C ARG A 138 -15.18 -3.39 11.08
N GLN A 139 -15.57 -2.71 12.16
CA GLN A 139 -16.74 -3.09 12.96
C GLN A 139 -18.05 -2.95 12.18
N ALA A 140 -18.17 -1.94 11.33
CA ALA A 140 -19.34 -1.74 10.47
C ALA A 140 -19.44 -2.84 9.40
N GLN A 141 -18.33 -3.24 8.79
CA GLN A 141 -18.25 -4.34 7.83
C GLN A 141 -18.60 -5.69 8.46
N ALA A 142 -18.27 -5.88 9.74
CA ALA A 142 -18.66 -7.06 10.51
C ALA A 142 -20.15 -7.11 10.92
N GLY A 143 -20.98 -6.16 10.46
CA GLY A 143 -22.42 -6.12 10.70
C GLY A 143 -22.87 -5.28 11.90
N GLY A 144 -21.98 -4.47 12.47
CA GLY A 144 -22.29 -3.59 13.61
C GLY A 144 -23.01 -2.30 13.19
N GLY A 145 -24.35 -2.28 13.19
CA GLY A 145 -25.12 -1.08 12.85
C GLY A 145 -24.80 0.15 13.71
N ILE A 146 -24.45 -0.05 14.99
CA ILE A 146 -23.99 1.00 15.91
C ILE A 146 -22.63 1.57 15.46
N ALA A 147 -21.74 0.73 14.93
CA ALA A 147 -20.44 1.16 14.41
C ALA A 147 -20.60 2.07 13.18
N LEU A 148 -21.55 1.78 12.31
CA LEU A 148 -21.86 2.61 11.16
C LEU A 148 -22.37 4.02 11.58
N ALA A 149 -23.25 4.09 12.59
CA ALA A 149 -23.71 5.36 13.13
C ALA A 149 -22.58 6.18 13.77
N ARG A 150 -21.68 5.52 14.52
CA ARG A 150 -20.47 6.17 15.09
C ARG A 150 -19.51 6.63 14.01
N TYR A 151 -19.34 5.86 12.95
CA TYR A 151 -18.54 6.24 11.80
C TYR A 151 -19.10 7.47 11.10
N ALA A 152 -20.40 7.50 10.79
CA ALA A 152 -21.07 8.65 10.21
C ALA A 152 -20.95 9.90 11.09
N TYR A 153 -21.12 9.76 12.42
CA TYR A 153 -20.94 10.85 13.36
C TYR A 153 -19.51 11.41 13.38
N LEU A 154 -18.49 10.53 13.30
CA LEU A 154 -17.09 10.97 13.23
C LEU A 154 -16.79 11.70 11.93
N LEU A 155 -17.33 11.24 10.80
CA LEU A 155 -17.19 11.93 9.51
C LEU A 155 -17.87 13.31 9.53
N ALA A 156 -19.07 13.40 10.09
CA ALA A 156 -19.79 14.68 10.21
C ALA A 156 -19.03 15.72 11.06
N ARG A 157 -18.19 15.26 12.01
CA ARG A 157 -17.31 16.17 12.78
C ARG A 157 -16.10 16.67 12.00
N LEU A 158 -15.77 16.06 10.86
CA LEU A 158 -14.73 16.53 9.95
C LEU A 158 -15.22 17.65 9.02
N GLU A 159 -16.54 17.81 8.88
CA GLU A 159 -17.06 18.91 8.09
C GLU A 159 -16.67 20.25 8.74
N PRO A 160 -16.07 21.16 7.95
CA PRO A 160 -15.74 22.49 8.44
C PRO A 160 -17.01 23.16 8.95
N LYS A 161 -16.94 23.80 10.11
CA LYS A 161 -18.07 24.58 10.63
C LYS A 161 -18.47 25.61 9.59
N ARG A 162 -19.78 25.84 9.41
CA ARG A 162 -20.36 26.80 8.43
C ARG A 162 -19.69 28.18 8.41
N ASN A 163 -19.03 28.58 9.50
CA ASN A 163 -18.29 29.84 9.62
C ASN A 163 -16.78 29.70 9.42
N ALA A 164 -16.28 28.55 9.02
CA ALA A 164 -14.87 28.36 8.73
C ALA A 164 -14.52 28.94 7.35
N PRO A 165 -13.34 29.58 7.18
CA PRO A 165 -12.93 30.19 5.91
C PRO A 165 -12.85 29.21 4.74
N ASN A 166 -12.85 27.90 5.00
CA ASN A 166 -12.75 26.82 4.02
C ASN A 166 -14.10 26.10 3.78
N TYR A 167 -15.23 26.68 4.19
CA TYR A 167 -16.53 26.07 3.91
C TYR A 167 -16.89 26.24 2.43
N PRO A 168 -17.08 25.17 1.65
CA PRO A 168 -17.54 25.28 0.27
C PRO A 168 -18.97 25.82 0.28
N GLY A 169 -19.18 27.00 -0.30
CA GLY A 169 -20.47 27.67 -0.43
C GLY A 169 -21.40 26.95 -1.41
#